data_c4dc432531aff90e2db75afbbe005760
#
_entry.id   c4dc432531aff90e2db75afbbe005760
#
_cell.length_a   1.000
_cell.length_b   1.000
_cell.length_c   1.000
_cell.angle_alpha   90.00
_cell.angle_beta   90.00
_cell.angle_gamma   90.00
#
_symmetry.space_group_name_H-M   'P 1'
#
loop_
_entity.id
_entity.type
_entity.pdbx_description
1 polymer ?
#
loop_
_entity_poly.entity_id
_entity_poly.type
_entity_poly.pdbx_seq_one_letter_code
_entity_poly.pdbx_strand_id
1 'polypeptide(L)'
;MQVTAIAKNIRISPKKVRLVINQIKNKKPQDAVKVLDFVNKGSASAVKKAIMSAIANAKNNYSLDEGSLVFKQISASKGLTFKRYRPVSRGRVHHILKRASHLTVVLEGEEKKKVSEVSKEIKESVDRPKSEDKSAKKVKEEKSGTKN
;
A
#
# COMPACT_ATOMS: atom_id res chain seq x y z
N MET A 1 -13.27 3.28 -7.81
CA MET A 1 -12.68 4.64 -7.98
C MET A 1 -11.23 4.58 -8.42
N GLN A 2 -10.69 5.69 -9.02
CA GLN A 2 -9.29 5.74 -9.47
C GLN A 2 -8.52 6.78 -8.66
N VAL A 3 -7.31 6.40 -8.24
CA VAL A 3 -6.42 7.23 -7.44
C VAL A 3 -5.08 7.37 -8.15
N THR A 4 -4.60 8.60 -8.28
CA THR A 4 -3.35 8.90 -8.97
C THR A 4 -2.31 9.43 -7.99
N ALA A 5 -1.08 8.92 -8.09
CA ALA A 5 0.09 9.48 -7.43
C ALA A 5 1.18 9.78 -8.46
N ILE A 6 1.77 10.97 -8.36
CA ILE A 6 2.80 11.44 -9.29
C ILE A 6 4.05 11.81 -8.50
N ALA A 7 5.17 11.14 -8.80
CA ALA A 7 6.48 11.52 -8.30
C ALA A 7 7.28 12.22 -9.41
N LYS A 8 7.50 13.53 -9.26
CA LYS A 8 8.16 14.36 -10.25
C LYS A 8 9.69 14.41 -10.03
N ASN A 9 10.44 14.52 -11.12
CA ASN A 9 11.89 14.79 -11.14
C ASN A 9 12.76 13.80 -10.35
N ILE A 10 12.43 12.50 -10.42
CA ILE A 10 13.28 11.46 -9.88
C ILE A 10 14.61 11.45 -10.64
N ARG A 11 15.74 11.54 -9.94
CA ARG A 11 17.09 11.61 -10.55
C ARG A 11 17.58 10.27 -11.10
N ILE A 12 16.71 9.56 -11.81
CA ILE A 12 16.99 8.27 -12.44
C ILE A 12 16.45 8.32 -13.87
N SER A 13 17.17 7.72 -14.81
CA SER A 13 16.73 7.75 -16.21
C SER A 13 15.45 6.91 -16.39
N PRO A 14 14.52 7.32 -17.27
CA PRO A 14 13.25 6.61 -17.47
C PRO A 14 13.44 5.17 -17.96
N LYS A 15 14.50 4.87 -18.71
CA LYS A 15 14.81 3.49 -19.12
C LYS A 15 15.04 2.58 -17.90
N LYS A 16 15.81 3.05 -16.89
CA LYS A 16 16.09 2.27 -15.66
C LYS A 16 14.84 2.09 -14.81
N VAL A 17 13.97 3.10 -14.73
CA VAL A 17 12.68 3.01 -13.99
C VAL A 17 11.73 2.02 -14.66
N ARG A 18 11.64 2.05 -16.01
CA ARG A 18 10.77 1.14 -16.78
C ARG A 18 11.12 -0.34 -16.57
N LEU A 19 12.41 -0.67 -16.43
CA LEU A 19 12.84 -2.04 -16.15
C LEU A 19 12.23 -2.57 -14.84
N VAL A 20 12.20 -1.73 -13.80
CA VAL A 20 11.59 -2.11 -12.51
C VAL A 20 10.06 -2.17 -12.61
N ILE A 21 9.45 -1.21 -13.30
CA ILE A 21 7.99 -1.20 -13.53
C ILE A 21 7.53 -2.50 -14.21
N ASN A 22 8.27 -2.98 -15.23
CA ASN A 22 7.91 -4.20 -15.95
C ASN A 22 7.87 -5.46 -15.06
N GLN A 23 8.62 -5.48 -13.95
CA GLN A 23 8.63 -6.61 -13.01
C GLN A 23 7.40 -6.61 -12.08
N ILE A 24 6.75 -5.47 -11.88
CA ILE A 24 5.69 -5.30 -10.88
C ILE A 24 4.30 -5.03 -11.48
N LYS A 25 4.20 -4.64 -12.75
CA LYS A 25 2.94 -4.21 -13.39
C LYS A 25 1.79 -5.22 -13.29
N ASN A 26 2.11 -6.52 -13.20
CA ASN A 26 1.11 -7.60 -13.16
C ASN A 26 0.83 -8.10 -11.73
N LYS A 27 1.35 -7.41 -10.70
CA LYS A 27 1.18 -7.79 -9.29
C LYS A 27 0.22 -6.82 -8.60
N LYS A 28 -0.36 -7.25 -7.48
CA LYS A 28 -1.11 -6.34 -6.61
C LYS A 28 -0.17 -5.28 -6.00
N PRO A 29 -0.64 -4.05 -5.72
CA PRO A 29 0.19 -2.98 -5.17
C PRO A 29 0.93 -3.34 -3.89
N GLN A 30 0.28 -4.06 -2.97
CA GLN A 30 0.89 -4.51 -1.72
C GLN A 30 2.04 -5.50 -1.95
N ASP A 31 1.84 -6.48 -2.84
CA ASP A 31 2.86 -7.47 -3.16
C ASP A 31 4.00 -6.84 -3.98
N ALA A 32 3.68 -5.87 -4.83
CA ALA A 32 4.69 -5.10 -5.56
C ALA A 32 5.65 -4.37 -4.61
N VAL A 33 5.14 -3.80 -3.51
CA VAL A 33 5.98 -3.16 -2.47
C VAL A 33 6.93 -4.17 -1.84
N LYS A 34 6.45 -5.38 -1.49
CA LYS A 34 7.30 -6.44 -0.90
C LYS A 34 8.37 -6.91 -1.89
N VAL A 35 8.01 -7.13 -3.16
CA VAL A 35 8.95 -7.54 -4.20
C VAL A 35 10.03 -6.49 -4.41
N LEU A 36 9.68 -5.20 -4.38
CA LEU A 36 10.63 -4.10 -4.58
C LEU A 36 11.71 -4.02 -3.47
N ASP A 37 11.48 -4.59 -2.29
CA ASP A 37 12.48 -4.66 -1.22
C ASP A 37 13.65 -5.59 -1.58
N PHE A 38 13.38 -6.62 -2.37
CA PHE A 38 14.39 -7.59 -2.80
C PHE A 38 15.04 -7.23 -4.14
N VAL A 39 14.50 -6.24 -4.86
CA VAL A 39 15.05 -5.82 -6.16
C VAL A 39 16.28 -4.95 -5.98
N ASN A 40 17.46 -5.50 -6.25
CA ASN A 40 18.74 -4.78 -6.19
C ASN A 40 18.92 -3.82 -7.39
N LYS A 41 18.11 -2.78 -7.48
CA LYS A 41 18.19 -1.70 -8.48
C LYS A 41 17.96 -0.36 -7.82
N GLY A 42 18.81 0.63 -8.07
CA GLY A 42 18.68 1.96 -7.48
C GLY A 42 17.35 2.68 -7.76
N SER A 43 16.57 2.22 -8.75
CA SER A 43 15.23 2.75 -9.04
C SER A 43 14.12 2.10 -8.19
N ALA A 44 14.37 0.96 -7.54
CA ALA A 44 13.38 0.24 -6.76
C ALA A 44 12.84 1.09 -5.59
N SER A 45 13.73 1.75 -4.85
CA SER A 45 13.35 2.60 -3.70
C SER A 45 12.45 3.77 -4.09
N ALA A 46 12.72 4.40 -5.24
CA ALA A 46 11.91 5.51 -5.75
C ALA A 46 10.52 5.03 -6.21
N VAL A 47 10.46 3.90 -6.91
CA VAL A 47 9.20 3.27 -7.35
C VAL A 47 8.40 2.81 -6.14
N LYS A 48 9.03 2.17 -5.14
CA LYS A 48 8.38 1.76 -3.89
C LYS A 48 7.71 2.95 -3.19
N LYS A 49 8.44 4.06 -2.99
CA LYS A 49 7.88 5.27 -2.35
C LYS A 49 6.67 5.82 -3.09
N ALA A 50 6.69 5.84 -4.42
CA ALA A 50 5.56 6.31 -5.21
C ALA A 50 4.34 5.39 -5.10
N ILE A 51 4.54 4.07 -5.06
CA ILE A 51 3.44 3.11 -4.86
C ILE A 51 2.87 3.23 -3.45
N MET A 52 3.72 3.33 -2.42
CA MET A 52 3.27 3.55 -1.05
C MET A 52 2.45 4.84 -0.90
N SER A 53 2.88 5.92 -1.57
CA SER A 53 2.12 7.18 -1.61
C SER A 53 0.76 6.99 -2.29
N ALA A 54 0.69 6.20 -3.39
CA ALA A 54 -0.57 5.90 -4.07
C ALA A 54 -1.53 5.09 -3.18
N ILE A 55 -1.01 4.09 -2.47
CA ILE A 55 -1.79 3.28 -1.51
C ILE A 55 -2.29 4.15 -0.36
N ALA A 56 -1.42 5.00 0.21
CA ALA A 56 -1.82 5.93 1.28
C ALA A 56 -2.89 6.92 0.82
N ASN A 57 -2.79 7.46 -0.39
CA ASN A 57 -3.81 8.32 -0.98
C ASN A 57 -5.15 7.57 -1.16
N ALA A 58 -5.11 6.32 -1.61
CA ALA A 58 -6.29 5.48 -1.77
C ALA A 58 -6.99 5.23 -0.43
N LYS A 59 -6.23 4.93 0.61
CA LYS A 59 -6.75 4.67 1.95
C LYS A 59 -7.28 5.92 2.64
N ASN A 60 -6.48 6.99 2.68
CA ASN A 60 -6.78 8.16 3.51
C ASN A 60 -7.77 9.12 2.84
N ASN A 61 -7.65 9.34 1.53
CA ASN A 61 -8.46 10.33 0.82
C ASN A 61 -9.76 9.73 0.23
N TYR A 62 -9.71 8.45 -0.16
CA TYR A 62 -10.83 7.81 -0.87
C TYR A 62 -11.43 6.63 -0.12
N SER A 63 -10.91 6.30 1.08
CA SER A 63 -11.41 5.19 1.92
C SER A 63 -11.54 3.86 1.17
N LEU A 64 -10.65 3.61 0.19
CA LEU A 64 -10.64 2.38 -0.58
C LEU A 64 -10.09 1.22 0.24
N ASP A 65 -10.53 0.01 -0.07
CA ASP A 65 -9.97 -1.19 0.54
C ASP A 65 -8.62 -1.54 -0.07
N GLU A 66 -7.59 -1.69 0.78
CA GLU A 66 -6.23 -2.00 0.35
C GLU A 66 -6.14 -3.35 -0.40
N GLY A 67 -6.99 -4.31 -0.05
CA GLY A 67 -7.02 -5.64 -0.67
C GLY A 67 -7.58 -5.64 -2.09
N SER A 68 -8.47 -4.68 -2.41
CA SER A 68 -9.10 -4.53 -3.71
C SER A 68 -8.28 -3.74 -4.72
N LEU A 69 -7.19 -3.08 -4.26
CA LEU A 69 -6.38 -2.23 -5.13
C LEU A 69 -5.68 -3.02 -6.23
N VAL A 70 -5.78 -2.50 -7.46
CA VAL A 70 -5.12 -3.02 -8.65
C VAL A 70 -4.41 -1.89 -9.39
N PHE A 71 -3.28 -2.19 -10.03
CA PHE A 71 -2.65 -1.23 -10.92
C PHE A 71 -3.44 -1.08 -12.21
N LYS A 72 -4.02 0.09 -12.44
CA LYS A 72 -4.59 0.45 -13.73
C LYS A 72 -3.48 0.85 -14.71
N GLN A 73 -2.57 1.72 -14.25
CA GLN A 73 -1.45 2.19 -15.06
C GLN A 73 -0.26 2.55 -14.18
N ILE A 74 0.92 2.11 -14.60
CA ILE A 74 2.20 2.62 -14.09
C ILE A 74 3.03 3.05 -15.28
N SER A 75 3.42 4.32 -15.32
CA SER A 75 4.20 4.87 -16.42
C SER A 75 5.37 5.72 -15.93
N ALA A 76 6.49 5.65 -16.68
CA ALA A 76 7.63 6.51 -16.46
C ALA A 76 7.87 7.37 -17.71
N SER A 77 7.73 8.67 -17.57
CA SER A 77 7.96 9.67 -18.58
C SER A 77 9.31 10.36 -18.40
N LYS A 78 9.78 11.04 -19.45
CA LYS A 78 11.03 11.80 -19.43
C LYS A 78 10.84 13.08 -18.63
N GLY A 79 11.68 13.29 -17.61
CA GLY A 79 11.75 14.52 -16.84
C GLY A 79 12.87 15.43 -17.32
N LEU A 80 13.22 16.39 -16.46
CA LEU A 80 14.30 17.35 -16.71
C LEU A 80 15.62 16.63 -16.97
N THR A 81 16.42 17.17 -17.89
CA THR A 81 17.74 16.63 -18.24
C THR A 81 18.79 17.68 -17.95
N PHE A 82 19.68 17.41 -16.99
CA PHE A 82 20.81 18.27 -16.68
C PHE A 82 21.96 17.96 -17.61
N LYS A 83 22.39 18.93 -18.40
CA LYS A 83 23.57 18.84 -19.26
C LYS A 83 24.81 19.11 -18.43
N ARG A 84 25.81 18.23 -18.51
CA ARG A 84 27.13 18.38 -17.91
C ARG A 84 28.17 18.09 -18.98
N TYR A 85 29.38 18.52 -18.77
CA TYR A 85 30.45 18.27 -19.71
C TYR A 85 31.71 17.83 -18.95
N ARG A 86 32.54 17.09 -19.65
CA ARG A 86 33.87 16.71 -19.20
C ARG A 86 34.87 17.16 -20.26
N PRO A 87 35.84 18.02 -19.90
CA PRO A 87 36.92 18.39 -20.85
C PRO A 87 37.78 17.17 -21.17
N VAL A 88 38.22 17.08 -22.39
CA VAL A 88 39.11 16.03 -22.92
C VAL A 88 40.28 16.71 -23.63
N SER A 89 41.26 15.92 -24.11
CA SER A 89 42.43 16.44 -24.82
C SER A 89 42.04 17.27 -26.05
N ARG A 90 42.92 18.19 -26.45
CA ARG A 90 42.78 19.08 -27.62
C ARG A 90 41.51 19.96 -27.62
N GLY A 91 41.08 20.46 -26.44
CA GLY A 91 39.92 21.35 -26.32
C GLY A 91 38.55 20.71 -26.61
N ARG A 92 38.49 19.38 -26.80
CA ARG A 92 37.24 18.68 -27.05
C ARG A 92 36.46 18.53 -25.73
N VAL A 93 35.12 18.44 -25.85
CA VAL A 93 34.20 18.33 -24.73
C VAL A 93 33.27 17.14 -24.90
N HIS A 94 33.22 16.28 -23.88
CA HIS A 94 32.24 15.21 -23.81
C HIS A 94 30.99 15.68 -23.04
N HIS A 95 29.84 15.65 -23.71
CA HIS A 95 28.55 15.98 -23.07
C HIS A 95 28.01 14.81 -22.29
N ILE A 96 27.65 15.05 -21.00
CA ILE A 96 27.04 14.08 -20.11
C ILE A 96 25.61 14.53 -19.79
N LEU A 97 24.62 13.68 -20.11
CA LEU A 97 23.22 13.96 -19.84
C LEU A 97 22.77 13.25 -18.55
N LYS A 98 22.61 13.97 -17.46
CA LYS A 98 22.01 13.46 -16.22
C LYS A 98 20.48 13.56 -16.35
N ARG A 99 19.83 12.46 -16.75
CA ARG A 99 18.39 12.40 -17.02
C ARG A 99 17.61 12.19 -15.73
N ALA A 100 16.47 12.88 -15.60
CA ALA A 100 15.45 12.59 -14.60
C ALA A 100 14.20 11.97 -15.25
N SER A 101 13.29 11.46 -14.45
CA SER A 101 12.02 10.90 -14.87
C SER A 101 10.88 11.35 -13.98
N HIS A 102 9.67 11.34 -14.51
CA HIS A 102 8.43 11.42 -13.75
C HIS A 102 7.80 10.04 -13.71
N LEU A 103 7.32 9.64 -12.54
CA LEU A 103 6.61 8.39 -12.32
C LEU A 103 5.16 8.70 -12.01
N THR A 104 4.25 8.13 -12.78
CA THR A 104 2.80 8.21 -12.57
C THR A 104 2.29 6.82 -12.24
N VAL A 105 1.60 6.70 -11.11
CA VAL A 105 0.95 5.47 -10.63
C VAL A 105 -0.53 5.74 -10.54
N VAL A 106 -1.34 4.96 -11.24
CA VAL A 106 -2.79 5.01 -11.17
C VAL A 106 -3.27 3.68 -10.60
N LEU A 107 -3.93 3.74 -9.46
CA LEU A 107 -4.57 2.61 -8.81
C LEU A 107 -6.08 2.68 -9.05
N GLU A 108 -6.69 1.51 -9.15
CA GLU A 108 -8.14 1.33 -9.18
C GLU A 108 -8.54 0.40 -8.05
N GLY A 109 -9.61 0.73 -7.33
CA GLY A 109 -10.09 -0.07 -6.22
C GLY A 109 -11.55 0.23 -5.89
N GLU A 110 -12.13 -0.64 -5.08
CA GLU A 110 -13.48 -0.51 -4.56
C GLU A 110 -13.49 0.19 -3.21
N GLU A 111 -14.56 0.91 -2.91
CA GLU A 111 -14.74 1.55 -1.62
C GLU A 111 -14.94 0.50 -0.52
N LYS A 112 -14.38 0.73 0.65
CA LYS A 112 -14.73 -0.06 1.84
C LYS A 112 -16.22 0.11 2.11
N LYS A 113 -16.98 -0.95 1.96
CA LYS A 113 -18.34 -1.00 2.50
C LYS A 113 -18.22 -0.66 3.98
N LYS A 114 -18.84 0.47 4.39
CA LYS A 114 -18.83 0.89 5.80
C LYS A 114 -19.43 -0.26 6.61
N VAL A 115 -18.61 -0.85 7.47
CA VAL A 115 -19.03 -1.86 8.48
C VAL A 115 -19.93 -1.21 9.56
N SER A 116 -20.59 -0.10 9.25
CA SER A 116 -21.48 0.62 10.15
C SER A 116 -22.85 -0.04 10.31
N GLU A 117 -23.21 -1.00 9.46
CA GLU A 117 -24.49 -1.72 9.59
C GLU A 117 -24.37 -2.97 10.46
N VAL A 118 -23.23 -3.70 10.40
CA VAL A 118 -23.01 -4.90 11.22
C VAL A 118 -22.84 -4.55 12.70
N SER A 119 -22.29 -3.37 13.02
CA SER A 119 -22.14 -2.92 14.41
C SER A 119 -23.46 -2.46 15.06
N LYS A 120 -24.48 -2.13 14.26
CA LYS A 120 -25.82 -1.79 14.77
C LYS A 120 -26.63 -3.06 15.02
N GLU A 121 -26.54 -4.07 14.16
CA GLU A 121 -27.23 -5.34 14.37
C GLU A 121 -26.69 -6.13 15.58
N ILE A 122 -25.37 -6.06 15.84
CA ILE A 122 -24.77 -6.70 17.03
C ILE A 122 -25.15 -5.98 18.32
N LYS A 123 -25.34 -4.64 18.29
CA LYS A 123 -25.77 -3.89 19.48
C LYS A 123 -27.25 -4.09 19.77
N GLU A 124 -28.08 -4.31 18.77
CA GLU A 124 -29.52 -4.53 18.93
C GLU A 124 -29.85 -5.96 19.40
N SER A 125 -28.94 -6.94 19.18
CA SER A 125 -29.08 -8.31 19.65
C SER A 125 -28.58 -8.54 21.11
N VAL A 126 -27.82 -7.59 21.67
CA VAL A 126 -27.26 -7.68 23.05
C VAL A 126 -28.17 -6.99 24.09
N ASP A 127 -29.10 -6.15 23.66
CA ASP A 127 -29.97 -5.36 24.57
C ASP A 127 -31.37 -5.97 24.75
N ARG A 128 -31.45 -7.32 24.82
CA ARG A 128 -32.61 -7.99 25.36
C ARG A 128 -32.37 -8.29 26.86
N PRO A 129 -33.14 -7.67 27.76
CA PRO A 129 -33.00 -7.94 29.19
C PRO A 129 -33.43 -9.38 29.50
N LYS A 130 -32.50 -10.18 30.01
CA LYS A 130 -32.81 -11.44 30.70
C LYS A 130 -33.43 -11.09 32.02
N SER A 131 -34.75 -10.95 32.04
CA SER A 131 -35.54 -11.08 33.25
C SER A 131 -36.04 -12.53 33.33
N GLU A 132 -35.96 -13.05 34.56
CA GLU A 132 -36.58 -14.28 35.04
C GLU A 132 -35.88 -15.62 34.77
N ASP A 133 -35.00 -16.04 35.74
CA ASP A 133 -35.27 -17.22 36.53
C ASP A 133 -34.41 -17.27 37.81
N LYS A 134 -34.99 -16.78 38.89
CA LYS A 134 -34.55 -17.06 40.25
C LYS A 134 -35.55 -18.06 40.82
N SER A 135 -35.24 -19.33 40.72
CA SER A 135 -35.69 -20.30 41.73
C SER A 135 -35.09 -21.69 41.47
N ALA A 136 -34.71 -22.30 42.56
CA ALA A 136 -34.32 -23.71 42.69
C ALA A 136 -32.86 -24.10 42.37
N LYS A 137 -31.94 -24.00 43.34
CA LYS A 137 -31.52 -25.14 44.13
C LYS A 137 -30.38 -24.80 45.09
N LYS A 138 -30.81 -24.34 46.23
CA LYS A 138 -30.10 -24.59 47.49
C LYS A 138 -30.39 -26.05 47.84
N VAL A 139 -29.45 -26.94 47.92
CA VAL A 139 -29.31 -28.17 48.70
C VAL A 139 -28.20 -29.03 48.04
N LYS A 140 -27.04 -29.02 48.61
CA LYS A 140 -26.18 -30.13 48.98
C LYS A 140 -24.74 -29.62 49.19
N GLU A 141 -24.61 -29.01 50.29
CA GLU A 141 -23.38 -29.08 51.10
C GLU A 141 -23.55 -30.29 52.02
N GLU A 142 -22.54 -31.02 52.16
CA GLU A 142 -22.11 -31.97 53.22
C GLU A 142 -21.66 -33.34 52.69
N LYS A 143 -20.53 -33.66 53.22
CA LYS A 143 -19.89 -34.99 53.32
C LYS A 143 -18.96 -35.33 52.14
N SER A 144 -17.74 -35.40 52.32
CA SER A 144 -16.83 -36.10 53.24
C SER A 144 -15.41 -35.62 52.90
N GLY A 145 -14.47 -35.28 53.73
CA GLY A 145 -14.07 -35.86 54.99
C GLY A 145 -13.14 -37.03 54.78
N THR A 146 -11.82 -36.74 54.93
CA THR A 146 -10.81 -37.61 55.52
C THR A 146 -10.15 -38.74 54.72
N LYS A 147 -8.84 -38.68 54.84
CA LYS A 147 -7.77 -39.74 54.74
C LYS A 147 -7.06 -39.82 53.39
N ASN A 148 -5.80 -39.68 53.32
CA ASN A 148 -4.56 -39.95 54.02
C ASN A 148 -3.47 -39.10 53.40
#